data_4dfb996cf8610240b022d98fc88d3d6f
#
_entry.id   4dfb996cf8610240b022d98fc88d3d6f
#
_cell.length_a   1.000
_cell.length_b   1.000
_cell.length_c   1.000
_cell.angle_alpha   90.00
_cell.angle_beta   90.00
_cell.angle_gamma   90.00
#
_symmetry.space_group_name_H-M   'P 1'
#
loop_
_entity.id
_entity.type
_entity.pdbx_description
1 polymer ?
#
loop_
_entity_poly.entity_id
_entity_poly.type
_entity_poly.pdbx_seq_one_letter_code
_entity_poly.pdbx_strand_id
1 'polypeptide(L)'
;MRILNITFSIDPSVEDEFVFYVKGTLLPLLSQKGSLLRIRSDANTHPTYGLQIECETKKAFQDFKDAPLASIYQAMHTKFPNKWVSFDTELERIAP
;
A
#
# COMPACT_ATOMS: atom_id res chain seq x y z
N MET A 1 15.80 9.26 -2.43
CA MET A 1 14.47 8.70 -2.75
C MET A 1 13.80 8.22 -1.49
N ARG A 2 12.55 8.59 -1.32
CA ARG A 2 11.70 8.12 -0.23
C ARG A 2 10.68 7.14 -0.77
N ILE A 3 10.36 6.12 0.01
CA ILE A 3 9.35 5.12 -0.36
C ILE A 3 8.33 5.07 0.76
N LEU A 4 7.06 5.29 0.42
CA LEU A 4 5.99 5.05 1.36
C LEU A 4 5.60 3.57 1.24
N ASN A 5 5.70 2.85 2.35
CA ASN A 5 5.28 1.45 2.40
C ASN A 5 4.04 1.35 3.27
N ILE A 6 2.94 0.87 2.68
CA ILE A 6 1.72 0.59 3.42
C ILE A 6 1.63 -0.92 3.57
N THR A 7 1.72 -1.40 4.81
CA THR A 7 1.58 -2.82 5.09
C THR A 7 0.13 -3.12 5.40
N PHE A 8 -0.49 -3.99 4.60
CA PHE A 8 -1.87 -4.44 4.78
C PHE A 8 -1.89 -5.87 5.28
N SER A 9 -2.64 -6.12 6.35
CA SER A 9 -3.02 -7.46 6.78
C SER A 9 -4.46 -7.65 6.37
N ILE A 10 -4.73 -8.65 5.53
CA ILE A 10 -6.00 -8.79 4.81
C ILE A 10 -6.72 -10.03 5.32
N ASP A 11 -8.03 -9.90 5.54
CA ASP A 11 -8.88 -11.07 5.82
C ASP A 11 -8.77 -12.05 4.64
N PRO A 12 -8.52 -13.35 4.90
CA PRO A 12 -8.37 -14.33 3.81
C PRO A 12 -9.54 -14.38 2.84
N SER A 13 -10.74 -14.06 3.30
CA SER A 13 -11.95 -14.12 2.47
C SER A 13 -11.94 -13.12 1.31
N VAL A 14 -11.14 -12.05 1.40
CA VAL A 14 -11.08 -11.02 0.36
C VAL A 14 -9.69 -10.89 -0.27
N GLU A 15 -8.80 -11.84 -0.02
CA GLU A 15 -7.41 -11.74 -0.49
C GLU A 15 -7.32 -11.58 -2.01
N ASP A 16 -7.99 -12.44 -2.77
CA ASP A 16 -7.91 -12.39 -4.23
C ASP A 16 -8.51 -11.09 -4.78
N GLU A 17 -9.63 -10.65 -4.22
CA GLU A 17 -10.24 -9.39 -4.60
C GLU A 17 -9.35 -8.21 -4.29
N PHE A 18 -8.65 -8.24 -3.16
CA PHE A 18 -7.71 -7.18 -2.77
C PHE A 18 -6.58 -7.07 -3.78
N VAL A 19 -5.94 -8.18 -4.11
CA VAL A 19 -4.84 -8.19 -5.09
C VAL A 19 -5.32 -7.67 -6.44
N PHE A 20 -6.47 -8.16 -6.90
CA PHE A 20 -7.05 -7.72 -8.16
C PHE A 20 -7.36 -6.22 -8.16
N TYR A 21 -7.92 -5.72 -7.07
CA TYR A 21 -8.28 -4.31 -6.93
C TYR A 21 -7.05 -3.41 -6.95
N VAL A 22 -6.01 -3.76 -6.19
CA VAL A 22 -4.78 -2.98 -6.16
C VAL A 22 -4.12 -2.96 -7.54
N LYS A 23 -3.99 -4.12 -8.18
CA LYS A 23 -3.36 -4.22 -9.50
C LYS A 23 -4.15 -3.50 -10.58
N GLY A 24 -5.47 -3.64 -10.57
CA GLY A 24 -6.32 -3.15 -11.64
C GLY A 24 -6.85 -1.74 -11.45
N THR A 25 -6.89 -1.25 -10.23
CA THR A 25 -7.50 0.05 -9.92
C THR A 25 -6.57 1.00 -9.20
N LEU A 26 -5.99 0.60 -8.06
CA LEU A 26 -5.19 1.54 -7.27
C LEU A 26 -3.87 1.88 -7.94
N LEU A 27 -3.10 0.89 -8.36
CA LEU A 27 -1.79 1.14 -9.00
C LEU A 27 -1.90 1.98 -10.27
N PRO A 28 -2.86 1.70 -11.19
CA PRO A 28 -3.00 2.53 -12.39
C PRO A 28 -3.38 3.98 -12.12
N LEU A 29 -4.01 4.28 -10.99
CA LEU A 29 -4.39 5.65 -10.65
C LEU A 29 -3.24 6.47 -10.07
N LEU A 30 -2.15 5.82 -9.65
CA LEU A 30 -1.01 6.52 -9.09
C LEU A 30 -0.19 7.17 -10.19
N SER A 31 0.25 8.42 -9.96
CA SER A 31 1.22 9.09 -10.83
C SER A 31 2.65 8.66 -10.48
N GLN A 32 2.88 8.14 -9.28
CA GLN A 32 4.16 7.63 -8.83
C GLN A 32 4.31 6.16 -9.21
N LYS A 33 5.55 5.69 -9.25
CA LYS A 33 5.82 4.28 -9.43
C LYS A 33 5.42 3.51 -8.17
N GLY A 34 4.55 2.52 -8.34
CA GLY A 34 4.06 1.70 -7.25
C GLY A 34 4.30 0.22 -7.49
N SER A 35 4.41 -0.53 -6.40
CA SER A 35 4.58 -1.98 -6.43
C SER A 35 3.77 -2.61 -5.31
N LEU A 36 3.19 -3.78 -5.58
CA LEU A 36 2.55 -4.59 -4.55
C LEU A 36 3.39 -5.83 -4.33
N LEU A 37 3.84 -6.03 -3.08
CA LEU A 37 4.67 -7.16 -2.70
C LEU A 37 3.95 -8.00 -1.66
N ARG A 38 4.08 -9.32 -1.75
CA ARG A 38 3.61 -10.21 -0.70
C ARG A 38 4.68 -10.30 0.37
N ILE A 39 4.30 -10.09 1.61
CA ILE A 39 5.20 -10.25 2.76
C ILE A 39 4.98 -11.65 3.31
N ARG A 40 6.00 -12.50 3.20
CA ARG A 40 5.94 -13.87 3.66
C ARG A 40 6.61 -13.99 5.02
N SER A 41 5.87 -14.52 5.98
CA SER A 41 6.37 -14.75 7.33
C SER A 41 5.53 -15.82 8.00
N ASP A 42 6.19 -16.76 8.66
CA ASP A 42 5.49 -17.80 9.42
C ASP A 42 4.71 -17.24 10.62
N ALA A 43 5.05 -16.02 11.04
CA ALA A 43 4.35 -15.36 12.13
C ALA A 43 3.02 -14.73 11.69
N ASN A 44 2.80 -14.55 10.39
CA ASN A 44 1.58 -13.95 9.88
C ASN A 44 0.43 -14.96 9.88
N THR A 45 -0.65 -14.63 10.59
CA THR A 45 -1.87 -15.44 10.60
C THR A 45 -2.82 -15.05 9.45
N HIS A 46 -2.62 -13.86 8.87
CA HIS A 46 -3.40 -13.34 7.75
C HIS A 46 -2.48 -13.02 6.58
N PRO A 47 -2.98 -13.08 5.33
CA PRO A 47 -2.22 -12.62 4.18
C PRO A 47 -1.75 -11.18 4.38
N THR A 48 -0.48 -10.92 4.12
CA THR A 48 0.15 -9.63 4.37
C THR A 48 0.82 -9.14 3.09
N TYR A 49 0.58 -7.87 2.76
CA TYR A 49 1.10 -7.24 1.56
C TYR A 49 1.72 -5.89 1.88
N GLY A 50 2.75 -5.53 1.13
CA GLY A 50 3.31 -4.19 1.15
C GLY A 50 2.99 -3.47 -0.15
N LEU A 51 2.31 -2.34 -0.06
CA LEU A 51 2.12 -1.43 -1.20
C LEU A 51 3.19 -0.36 -1.07
N GLN A 52 4.16 -0.35 -1.99
CA GLN A 52 5.28 0.58 -1.98
C GLN A 52 5.12 1.62 -3.06
N ILE A 53 5.24 2.89 -2.69
CA ILE A 53 5.07 4.02 -3.59
C ILE A 53 6.36 4.84 -3.54
N GLU A 54 7.02 4.96 -4.71
CA GLU A 54 8.29 5.67 -4.83
C GLU A 54 8.04 7.16 -5.02
N CYS A 55 8.65 7.96 -4.15
CA CYS A 55 8.61 9.42 -4.23
C CYS A 55 10.04 9.92 -4.38
N GLU A 56 10.32 10.61 -5.49
CA GLU A 56 11.70 10.99 -5.82
C GLU A 56 12.29 12.01 -4.86
N THR A 57 11.45 12.88 -4.28
CA THR A 57 11.89 13.92 -3.37
C THR A 57 11.13 13.86 -2.05
N LYS A 58 11.68 14.51 -1.04
CA LYS A 58 11.00 14.64 0.26
C LYS A 58 9.68 15.39 0.10
N LYS A 59 9.64 16.39 -0.78
CA LYS A 59 8.41 17.15 -1.04
C LYS A 59 7.34 16.27 -1.68
N ALA A 60 7.70 15.47 -2.68
CA ALA A 60 6.77 14.55 -3.33
C ALA A 60 6.22 13.53 -2.33
N PHE A 61 7.05 13.05 -1.42
CA PHE A 61 6.63 12.15 -0.35
C PHE A 61 5.61 12.83 0.57
N GLN A 62 5.89 14.05 1.00
CA GLN A 62 4.98 14.78 1.89
C GLN A 62 3.67 15.10 1.18
N ASP A 63 3.73 15.52 -0.07
CA ASP A 63 2.53 15.81 -0.87
C ASP A 63 1.65 14.56 -1.00
N PHE A 64 2.26 13.39 -1.20
CA PHE A 64 1.51 12.13 -1.26
C PHE A 64 0.81 11.82 0.06
N LYS A 65 1.49 12.01 1.17
CA LYS A 65 0.90 11.77 2.49
C LYS A 65 -0.24 12.74 2.80
N ASP A 66 -0.18 13.96 2.26
CA ASP A 66 -1.16 15.00 2.58
C ASP A 66 -2.52 14.75 1.90
N ALA A 67 -2.57 14.10 0.76
CA ALA A 67 -3.82 13.90 0.03
C ALA A 67 -4.01 12.49 -0.57
N PRO A 68 -3.17 12.00 -1.49
CA PRO A 68 -3.42 10.70 -2.14
C PRO A 68 -3.51 9.53 -1.16
N LEU A 69 -2.75 9.56 -0.07
CA LEU A 69 -2.78 8.49 0.93
C LEU A 69 -4.17 8.35 1.56
N ALA A 70 -4.80 9.46 1.89
CA ALA A 70 -6.16 9.44 2.45
C ALA A 70 -7.15 8.83 1.45
N SER A 71 -6.98 9.12 0.17
CA SER A 71 -7.85 8.56 -0.88
C SER A 71 -7.70 7.05 -1.00
N ILE A 72 -6.48 6.53 -0.85
CA ILE A 72 -6.24 5.08 -0.84
C ILE A 72 -6.98 4.43 0.33
N TYR A 73 -6.84 4.97 1.53
CA TYR A 73 -7.51 4.44 2.71
C TYR A 73 -9.03 4.51 2.57
N GLN A 74 -9.56 5.61 2.03
CA GLN A 74 -10.99 5.73 1.82
C GLN A 74 -11.51 4.69 0.83
N ALA A 75 -10.77 4.47 -0.27
CA ALA A 75 -11.12 3.43 -1.25
C ALA A 75 -11.13 2.05 -0.61
N MET A 76 -10.15 1.75 0.24
CA MET A 76 -10.08 0.48 0.96
C MET A 76 -11.25 0.31 1.93
N HIS A 77 -11.61 1.35 2.66
CA HIS A 77 -12.77 1.30 3.57
C HIS A 77 -14.08 1.06 2.81
N THR A 78 -14.21 1.67 1.66
CA THR A 78 -15.42 1.51 0.83
C THR A 78 -15.49 0.11 0.22
N LYS A 79 -14.37 -0.38 -0.31
CA LYS A 79 -14.34 -1.66 -1.03
C LYS A 79 -14.32 -2.87 -0.10
N PHE A 80 -13.60 -2.78 1.02
CA PHE A 80 -13.39 -3.91 1.93
C PHE A 80 -13.65 -3.49 3.38
N PRO A 81 -14.89 -3.15 3.74
CA PRO A 81 -15.18 -2.68 5.10
C PRO A 81 -14.87 -3.75 6.14
N ASN A 82 -14.07 -3.39 7.16
CA ASN A 82 -13.69 -4.24 8.28
C ASN A 82 -12.94 -5.53 7.91
N LYS A 83 -12.28 -5.55 6.73
CA LYS A 83 -11.59 -6.74 6.23
C LYS A 83 -10.08 -6.58 6.17
N TRP A 84 -9.54 -5.51 6.74
CA TRP A 84 -8.11 -5.23 6.70
C TRP A 84 -7.69 -4.33 7.84
N VAL A 85 -6.43 -4.42 8.20
CA VAL A 85 -5.73 -3.44 9.04
C VAL A 85 -4.46 -3.06 8.34
N SER A 86 -3.93 -1.88 8.61
CA SER A 86 -2.71 -1.43 7.97
C SER A 86 -1.90 -0.50 8.86
N PHE A 87 -0.65 -0.35 8.51
CA PHE A 87 0.21 0.71 9.02
C PHE A 87 1.14 1.16 7.90
N ASP A 88 1.60 2.40 7.96
CA ASP A 88 2.52 2.93 6.96
C ASP A 88 3.89 3.20 7.57
N THR A 89 4.92 3.08 6.72
CA THR A 89 6.32 3.26 7.11
C THR A 89 7.00 4.05 6.02
N GLU A 90 7.81 5.03 6.43
CA GLU A 90 8.68 5.74 5.51
C GLU A 90 9.98 4.95 5.37
N LEU A 91 10.35 4.63 4.12
CA LEU A 91 11.62 3.98 3.81
C LEU A 91 12.46 4.96 2.99
N GLU A 92 13.76 4.93 3.23
CA GLU A 92 14.70 5.74 2.46
C GLU A 92 15.68 4.81 1.76
N ARG A 93 15.83 4.99 0.45
CA ARG A 93 16.82 4.21 -0.29
C ARG A 93 18.21 4.78 -0.08
N ILE A 94 19.06 4.01 0.58
CA ILE A 94 20.46 4.40 0.86
C ILE A 94 21.36 3.94 -0.29
N ALA A 95 21.06 2.76 -0.86
CA ALA A 95 21.82 2.18 -1.97
C ALA A 95 20.87 1.45 -2.91
N PRO A 96 21.26 1.24 -4.18
CA PRO A 96 20.40 0.54 -5.15
C PRO A 96 20.12 -0.91 -4.77
#